data_a4c018ad6a9738f8524e3fcd09edbbe0
#
_entry.id   a4c018ad6a9738f8524e3fcd09edbbe0
#
_cell.length_a   1.000
_cell.length_b   1.000
_cell.length_c   1.000
_cell.angle_alpha   90.00
_cell.angle_beta   90.00
_cell.angle_gamma   90.00
#
_symmetry.space_group_name_H-M   'P 1'
#
loop_
_entity.id
_entity.type
_entity.pdbx_description
1 polymer ?
#
loop_
_entity_poly.entity_id
_entity_poly.type
_entity_poly.pdbx_seq_one_letter_code
_entity_poly.pdbx_strand_id
1 'polypeptide(L)'
;MSTSRWQRQQGQISAPDTRVLRAGGFLDGALVVAILEADPEEPASVWVTVATDDEQRVAVLGPDGQSVVPGPPLPELAEALAQECQGGVTFGDVVAVAWPEDEPEDPFEPHLDVTSVPERTVVLLPGGRDGAERLATTLGITVHAVLGERAEDTDDSDDPEVGATSNASSGATEPVSTDEDPVDAAMPVAVLLVDAPGVEELDLTAEAPAAVVLERRTVYPAVTAVRGAVHTHVWGLERAVVPIAGVAPDFAEQVLGHEALADGVLAALPDADREQVLGALRGDGLAPLVTALGLPEDLVEPLNGFLDGETEAADVPGVQELEPVGLSELVRRRARTAADDARLAAQQAREDTRERAQQAAEDARRRAQRAADDARTGVAAFADAAEEPARTWAPYALAAVETVVGAALWRRASRPETGRAWAVVGKVTAGVLWAGALANVGAAVWPRLRGED
;
A
#
# COMPACT_ATOMS: atom_id res chain seq x y z
N MET A 1 -17.77 -1.35 13.11
CA MET A 1 -18.39 -1.90 11.87
C MET A 1 -17.30 -1.98 10.82
N SER A 2 -17.23 -3.06 10.01
CA SER A 2 -16.22 -3.14 8.93
C SER A 2 -16.70 -2.25 7.78
N THR A 3 -16.06 -1.12 7.57
CA THR A 3 -16.36 -0.18 6.46
C THR A 3 -15.79 -0.65 5.12
N SER A 4 -14.87 -1.62 5.12
CA SER A 4 -14.16 -2.14 3.94
C SER A 4 -15.04 -2.84 2.89
N ARG A 5 -16.32 -2.99 3.18
CA ARG A 5 -17.31 -3.62 2.29
C ARG A 5 -18.02 -2.62 1.38
N TRP A 6 -17.99 -1.33 1.70
CA TRP A 6 -18.79 -0.32 1.05
C TRP A 6 -17.93 0.56 0.16
N GLN A 7 -18.41 0.80 -1.06
CA GLN A 7 -17.80 1.65 -2.06
C GLN A 7 -18.69 2.87 -2.29
N ARG A 8 -18.10 4.04 -2.48
CA ARG A 8 -18.79 5.27 -2.80
C ARG A 8 -19.23 5.27 -4.26
N GLN A 9 -20.50 5.62 -4.49
CA GLN A 9 -21.04 5.87 -5.82
C GLN A 9 -21.65 7.26 -5.84
N GLN A 10 -21.13 8.13 -6.69
CA GLN A 10 -21.64 9.46 -6.90
C GLN A 10 -22.51 9.49 -8.15
N GLY A 11 -23.64 10.18 -8.05
CA GLY A 11 -24.57 10.36 -9.12
C GLY A 11 -25.15 11.77 -9.12
N GLN A 12 -25.97 12.06 -10.11
CA GLN A 12 -26.66 13.33 -10.26
C GLN A 12 -28.15 13.07 -10.52
N ILE A 13 -28.98 13.89 -9.91
CA ILE A 13 -30.43 13.94 -10.16
C ILE A 13 -30.72 15.27 -10.81
N SER A 14 -31.31 15.25 -12.01
CA SER A 14 -31.79 16.46 -12.69
C SER A 14 -33.29 16.36 -12.92
N ALA A 15 -34.01 17.34 -12.39
CA ALA A 15 -35.45 17.41 -12.49
C ALA A 15 -35.90 18.87 -12.28
N PRO A 16 -37.15 19.24 -12.61
CA PRO A 16 -37.67 20.55 -12.23
C PRO A 16 -37.54 20.82 -10.73
N ASP A 17 -37.13 22.04 -10.35
CA ASP A 17 -36.76 22.47 -9.00
C ASP A 17 -37.65 21.92 -7.88
N THR A 18 -38.98 21.98 -8.06
CA THR A 18 -39.96 21.49 -7.05
C THR A 18 -39.94 19.97 -6.91
N ARG A 19 -39.37 19.25 -7.86
CA ARG A 19 -39.34 17.77 -7.88
C ARG A 19 -38.02 17.21 -7.36
N VAL A 20 -36.92 17.90 -7.61
CA VAL A 20 -35.59 17.51 -7.08
C VAL A 20 -35.62 17.45 -5.55
N LEU A 21 -36.33 18.35 -4.89
CA LEU A 21 -36.51 18.35 -3.43
C LEU A 21 -37.15 17.07 -2.87
N ARG A 22 -37.86 16.29 -3.72
CA ARG A 22 -38.47 15.02 -3.31
C ARG A 22 -37.44 13.91 -3.14
N ALA A 23 -36.28 14.02 -3.78
CA ALA A 23 -35.22 13.01 -3.69
C ALA A 23 -34.81 12.73 -2.23
N GLY A 24 -34.60 13.79 -1.44
CA GLY A 24 -34.24 13.65 -0.03
C GLY A 24 -35.33 12.95 0.79
N GLY A 25 -36.60 13.32 0.58
CA GLY A 25 -37.74 12.67 1.26
C GLY A 25 -37.93 11.21 0.85
N PHE A 26 -37.70 10.88 -0.43
CA PHE A 26 -37.74 9.51 -0.92
C PHE A 26 -36.61 8.65 -0.31
N LEU A 27 -35.38 9.13 -0.33
CA LEU A 27 -34.22 8.43 0.23
C LEU A 27 -34.36 8.22 1.74
N ASP A 28 -34.86 9.24 2.48
CA ASP A 28 -35.16 9.15 3.91
C ASP A 28 -36.26 8.11 4.18
N GLY A 29 -37.32 8.13 3.41
CA GLY A 29 -38.43 7.17 3.52
C GLY A 29 -38.03 5.74 3.16
N ALA A 30 -37.10 5.57 2.23
CA ALA A 30 -36.51 4.29 1.84
C ALA A 30 -35.36 3.85 2.75
N LEU A 31 -34.99 4.67 3.75
CA LEU A 31 -33.87 4.47 4.67
C LEU A 31 -32.51 4.30 3.95
N VAL A 32 -32.37 4.82 2.73
CA VAL A 32 -31.12 4.77 1.96
C VAL A 32 -30.14 5.77 2.55
N VAL A 33 -28.94 5.29 2.90
CA VAL A 33 -27.89 6.17 3.43
C VAL A 33 -27.20 6.91 2.29
N ALA A 34 -27.43 8.22 2.24
CA ALA A 34 -26.94 9.08 1.17
C ALA A 34 -26.49 10.46 1.69
N ILE A 35 -25.65 11.10 0.91
CA ILE A 35 -25.33 12.52 1.01
C ILE A 35 -25.91 13.20 -0.23
N LEU A 36 -26.63 14.27 -0.02
CA LEU A 36 -27.16 15.14 -1.06
C LEU A 36 -26.40 16.46 -1.01
N GLU A 37 -25.96 16.94 -2.15
CA GLU A 37 -25.26 18.21 -2.30
C GLU A 37 -25.94 19.00 -3.41
N ALA A 38 -26.44 20.18 -3.10
CA ALA A 38 -27.21 21.02 -4.00
C ALA A 38 -26.59 22.40 -4.15
N ASP A 39 -26.62 22.92 -5.37
CA ASP A 39 -26.35 24.33 -5.59
C ASP A 39 -27.59 25.15 -5.18
N PRO A 40 -27.45 26.07 -4.20
CA PRO A 40 -28.57 26.93 -3.81
C PRO A 40 -29.05 27.87 -4.93
N GLU A 41 -28.19 28.15 -5.92
CA GLU A 41 -28.52 29.00 -7.07
C GLU A 41 -29.12 28.19 -8.25
N GLU A 42 -28.86 26.87 -8.32
CA GLU A 42 -29.38 25.97 -9.36
C GLU A 42 -30.10 24.75 -8.77
N PRO A 43 -31.28 24.92 -8.19
CA PRO A 43 -31.98 23.84 -7.48
C PRO A 43 -32.57 22.74 -8.40
N ALA A 44 -32.41 22.86 -9.73
CA ALA A 44 -32.85 21.84 -10.69
C ALA A 44 -31.98 20.59 -10.72
N SER A 45 -30.84 20.62 -10.06
CA SER A 45 -29.89 19.52 -10.03
C SER A 45 -29.34 19.30 -8.63
N VAL A 46 -29.15 18.02 -8.26
CA VAL A 46 -28.59 17.61 -6.98
C VAL A 46 -27.61 16.49 -7.19
N TRP A 47 -26.43 16.63 -6.64
CA TRP A 47 -25.51 15.52 -6.50
C TRP A 47 -25.97 14.59 -5.39
N VAL A 48 -25.96 13.30 -5.66
CA VAL A 48 -26.32 12.26 -4.70
C VAL A 48 -25.17 11.27 -4.58
N THR A 49 -24.72 11.06 -3.36
CA THR A 49 -23.64 10.09 -3.07
C THR A 49 -24.22 9.00 -2.19
N VAL A 50 -24.10 7.74 -2.64
CA VAL A 50 -24.55 6.55 -1.91
C VAL A 50 -23.38 5.59 -1.69
N ALA A 51 -23.51 4.69 -0.71
CA ALA A 51 -22.60 3.56 -0.55
C ALA A 51 -23.19 2.32 -1.20
N THR A 52 -22.39 1.54 -1.93
CA THR A 52 -22.78 0.24 -2.49
C THR A 52 -21.83 -0.85 -2.02
N ASP A 53 -22.31 -2.09 -1.93
CA ASP A 53 -21.47 -3.27 -1.71
C ASP A 53 -20.92 -3.80 -3.05
N ASP A 54 -20.15 -4.90 -2.98
CA ASP A 54 -19.55 -5.55 -4.16
C ASP A 54 -20.60 -6.10 -5.15
N GLU A 55 -21.86 -6.26 -4.71
CA GLU A 55 -22.99 -6.68 -5.53
C GLU A 55 -23.81 -5.48 -6.05
N GLN A 56 -23.27 -4.25 -5.95
CA GLN A 56 -23.91 -3.00 -6.32
C GLN A 56 -25.24 -2.75 -5.61
N ARG A 57 -25.39 -3.25 -4.38
CA ARG A 57 -26.58 -2.97 -3.54
C ARG A 57 -26.28 -1.80 -2.64
N VAL A 58 -27.22 -0.85 -2.59
CA VAL A 58 -27.08 0.38 -1.81
C VAL A 58 -27.16 0.12 -0.32
N ALA A 59 -26.49 0.94 0.47
CA ALA A 59 -26.53 0.89 1.92
C ALA A 59 -27.87 1.44 2.43
N VAL A 60 -28.58 0.68 3.26
CA VAL A 60 -29.79 1.14 3.93
C VAL A 60 -29.67 0.97 5.44
N LEU A 61 -30.31 1.86 6.20
CA LEU A 61 -30.39 1.75 7.65
C LEU A 61 -31.26 0.54 8.02
N GLY A 62 -30.72 -0.36 8.82
CA GLY A 62 -31.46 -1.52 9.31
C GLY A 62 -32.62 -1.14 10.21
N PRO A 63 -33.62 -2.03 10.40
CA PRO A 63 -34.80 -1.77 11.17
C PRO A 63 -34.53 -1.53 12.67
N ASP A 64 -33.35 -1.89 13.14
CA ASP A 64 -32.88 -1.65 14.50
C ASP A 64 -32.32 -0.23 14.71
N GLY A 65 -32.10 0.53 13.62
CA GLY A 65 -31.46 1.84 13.62
C GLY A 65 -29.99 1.82 14.07
N GLN A 66 -29.39 0.63 14.26
CA GLN A 66 -28.04 0.45 14.77
C GLN A 66 -27.11 -0.26 13.78
N SER A 67 -27.65 -0.69 12.65
CA SER A 67 -26.89 -1.40 11.60
C SER A 67 -27.14 -0.79 10.23
N VAL A 68 -26.17 -0.90 9.34
CA VAL A 68 -26.32 -0.62 7.92
C VAL A 68 -26.23 -1.95 7.17
N VAL A 69 -27.21 -2.21 6.33
CA VAL A 69 -27.39 -3.47 5.62
C VAL A 69 -27.54 -3.22 4.11
N PRO A 70 -27.26 -4.21 3.26
CA PRO A 70 -27.52 -4.10 1.83
C PRO A 70 -29.02 -3.97 1.54
N GLY A 71 -29.36 -2.97 0.74
CA GLY A 71 -30.69 -2.69 0.25
C GLY A 71 -30.90 -3.13 -1.20
N PRO A 72 -31.66 -2.36 -1.99
CA PRO A 72 -31.89 -2.67 -3.41
C PRO A 72 -30.63 -2.50 -4.25
N PRO A 73 -30.56 -3.10 -5.46
CA PRO A 73 -29.52 -2.81 -6.43
C PRO A 73 -29.55 -1.33 -6.87
N LEU A 74 -28.36 -0.78 -7.17
CA LEU A 74 -28.22 0.63 -7.60
C LEU A 74 -29.10 0.99 -8.81
N PRO A 75 -29.24 0.16 -9.85
CA PRO A 75 -30.16 0.47 -10.95
C PRO A 75 -31.62 0.61 -10.53
N GLU A 76 -32.10 -0.23 -9.61
CA GLU A 76 -33.48 -0.14 -9.08
C GLU A 76 -33.69 1.15 -8.28
N LEU A 77 -32.68 1.58 -7.51
CA LEU A 77 -32.70 2.88 -6.81
C LEU A 77 -32.75 4.03 -7.82
N ALA A 78 -31.92 3.99 -8.87
CA ALA A 78 -31.90 5.03 -9.89
C ALA A 78 -33.26 5.16 -10.62
N GLU A 79 -33.87 4.03 -11.01
CA GLU A 79 -35.20 4.01 -11.62
C GLU A 79 -36.29 4.58 -10.67
N ALA A 80 -36.26 4.19 -9.40
CA ALA A 80 -37.23 4.68 -8.42
C ALA A 80 -37.07 6.19 -8.16
N LEU A 81 -35.83 6.68 -8.06
CA LEU A 81 -35.53 8.11 -7.93
C LEU A 81 -35.99 8.90 -9.17
N ALA A 82 -35.69 8.39 -10.38
CA ALA A 82 -36.14 9.04 -11.62
C ALA A 82 -37.66 9.15 -11.68
N GLN A 83 -38.39 8.10 -11.29
CA GLN A 83 -39.86 8.10 -11.23
C GLN A 83 -40.38 9.09 -10.18
N GLU A 84 -39.81 9.13 -8.98
CA GLU A 84 -40.24 10.03 -7.93
C GLU A 84 -40.00 11.50 -8.26
N CYS A 85 -38.80 11.79 -8.81
CA CYS A 85 -38.43 13.14 -9.21
C CYS A 85 -39.00 13.53 -10.58
N GLN A 86 -39.50 12.56 -11.36
CA GLN A 86 -39.90 12.75 -12.76
C GLN A 86 -38.82 13.47 -13.57
N GLY A 87 -37.60 12.91 -13.52
CA GLY A 87 -36.39 13.50 -14.08
C GLY A 87 -35.38 12.45 -14.52
N GLY A 88 -34.14 12.88 -14.73
CA GLY A 88 -33.00 12.03 -15.01
C GLY A 88 -32.17 11.74 -13.76
N VAL A 89 -31.64 10.54 -13.65
CA VAL A 89 -30.73 10.11 -12.58
C VAL A 89 -29.58 9.36 -13.20
N THR A 90 -28.36 9.71 -12.80
CA THR A 90 -27.14 9.04 -13.24
C THR A 90 -26.31 8.59 -12.03
N PHE A 91 -25.70 7.40 -12.12
CA PHE A 91 -24.66 6.91 -11.19
C PHE A 91 -23.60 6.18 -12.03
N GLY A 92 -22.54 6.88 -12.42
CA GLY A 92 -21.58 6.33 -13.38
C GLY A 92 -22.26 5.85 -14.66
N ASP A 93 -22.16 4.56 -14.98
CA ASP A 93 -22.78 3.95 -16.16
C ASP A 93 -24.29 3.67 -16.01
N VAL A 94 -24.85 3.83 -14.82
CA VAL A 94 -26.29 3.62 -14.56
C VAL A 94 -27.04 4.91 -14.86
N VAL A 95 -27.93 4.87 -15.84
CA VAL A 95 -28.78 6.00 -16.24
C VAL A 95 -30.23 5.58 -16.18
N ALA A 96 -31.06 6.36 -15.50
CA ALA A 96 -32.51 6.18 -15.45
C ALA A 96 -33.21 7.50 -15.77
N VAL A 97 -34.29 7.46 -16.55
CA VAL A 97 -35.03 8.64 -17.00
C VAL A 97 -36.53 8.37 -16.89
N ALA A 98 -37.26 9.32 -16.30
CA ALA A 98 -38.72 9.24 -16.17
C ALA A 98 -39.36 10.64 -16.33
N TRP A 99 -39.17 11.25 -17.51
CA TRP A 99 -39.80 12.52 -17.84
C TRP A 99 -41.31 12.34 -18.08
N PRO A 100 -42.16 13.32 -17.71
CA PRO A 100 -43.54 13.33 -18.09
C PRO A 100 -43.70 13.33 -19.64
N GLU A 101 -44.69 12.58 -20.17
CA GLU A 101 -44.92 12.45 -21.58
C GLU A 101 -45.16 13.77 -22.31
N ASP A 102 -45.56 14.83 -21.62
CA ASP A 102 -45.89 16.14 -22.15
C ASP A 102 -44.75 17.18 -22.09
N GLU A 103 -43.59 16.83 -21.51
CA GLU A 103 -42.42 17.72 -21.51
C GLU A 103 -41.58 17.48 -22.78
N PRO A 104 -41.06 18.57 -23.43
CA PRO A 104 -40.21 18.41 -24.63
C PRO A 104 -38.99 17.54 -24.24
N GLU A 105 -38.64 16.64 -25.19
CA GLU A 105 -37.41 15.85 -25.15
C GLU A 105 -36.19 16.78 -25.24
N ASP A 106 -35.95 17.60 -24.24
CA ASP A 106 -34.67 18.28 -24.17
C ASP A 106 -33.63 17.25 -23.64
N PRO A 107 -32.57 17.03 -24.39
CA PRO A 107 -31.55 16.10 -23.94
C PRO A 107 -31.05 16.57 -22.56
N PHE A 108 -30.92 15.61 -21.68
CA PHE A 108 -30.35 15.77 -20.33
C PHE A 108 -28.97 16.44 -20.46
N GLU A 109 -28.94 17.77 -20.42
CA GLU A 109 -27.72 18.52 -20.22
C GLU A 109 -27.55 18.72 -18.72
N PRO A 110 -26.50 18.17 -18.12
CA PRO A 110 -26.20 18.46 -16.73
C PRO A 110 -25.91 19.96 -16.59
N HIS A 111 -26.81 20.69 -15.95
CA HIS A 111 -26.71 22.14 -15.84
C HIS A 111 -25.94 22.63 -14.60
N LEU A 112 -25.45 21.72 -13.75
CA LEU A 112 -24.52 22.16 -12.73
C LEU A 112 -23.21 22.59 -13.41
N ASP A 113 -22.91 23.86 -13.29
CA ASP A 113 -21.66 24.48 -13.80
C ASP A 113 -20.40 23.96 -13.07
N VAL A 114 -20.59 22.90 -12.27
CA VAL A 114 -19.51 22.04 -11.75
C VAL A 114 -18.71 21.40 -12.87
N THR A 115 -19.28 21.35 -14.08
CA THR A 115 -18.61 20.94 -15.33
C THR A 115 -17.79 22.06 -15.98
N SER A 116 -17.79 23.29 -15.41
CA SER A 116 -16.86 24.32 -15.87
C SER A 116 -15.43 23.79 -15.78
N VAL A 117 -14.69 23.92 -16.87
CA VAL A 117 -13.26 23.57 -16.90
C VAL A 117 -12.58 24.28 -15.71
N PRO A 118 -11.86 23.59 -14.86
CA PRO A 118 -11.16 24.26 -13.75
C PRO A 118 -10.13 25.22 -14.30
N GLU A 119 -10.21 26.47 -13.87
CA GLU A 119 -9.27 27.52 -14.28
C GLU A 119 -7.84 27.19 -13.83
N ARG A 120 -7.72 26.65 -12.62
CA ARG A 120 -6.46 26.28 -12.01
C ARG A 120 -6.58 24.97 -11.24
N THR A 121 -5.63 24.09 -11.48
CA THR A 121 -5.59 22.77 -10.84
C THR A 121 -4.20 22.47 -10.29
N VAL A 122 -4.14 21.98 -9.06
CA VAL A 122 -2.92 21.44 -8.45
C VAL A 122 -3.14 19.95 -8.21
N VAL A 123 -2.32 19.12 -8.83
CA VAL A 123 -2.34 17.66 -8.62
C VAL A 123 -1.15 17.27 -7.74
N LEU A 124 -1.42 16.78 -6.55
CA LEU A 124 -0.41 16.29 -5.62
C LEU A 124 -0.28 14.78 -5.79
N LEU A 125 0.90 14.33 -6.21
CA LEU A 125 1.18 12.93 -6.53
C LEU A 125 2.32 12.39 -5.67
N PRO A 126 2.25 11.16 -5.17
CA PRO A 126 3.41 10.46 -4.68
C PRO A 126 4.33 10.07 -5.86
N GLY A 127 5.62 9.89 -5.59
CA GLY A 127 6.56 9.35 -6.60
C GLY A 127 7.39 10.39 -7.37
N GLY A 128 7.41 11.62 -6.90
CA GLY A 128 8.36 12.64 -7.37
C GLY A 128 8.24 12.93 -8.88
N ARG A 129 9.38 13.20 -9.52
CA ARG A 129 9.47 13.56 -10.94
C ARG A 129 8.81 12.56 -11.88
N ASP A 130 8.96 11.27 -11.63
CA ASP A 130 8.39 10.22 -12.49
C ASP A 130 6.85 10.25 -12.50
N GLY A 131 6.23 10.64 -11.37
CA GLY A 131 4.78 10.84 -11.29
C GLY A 131 4.32 11.99 -12.18
N ALA A 132 5.00 13.13 -12.12
CA ALA A 132 4.69 14.30 -12.93
C ALA A 132 4.93 14.07 -14.43
N GLU A 133 6.02 13.39 -14.82
CA GLU A 133 6.28 13.03 -16.24
C GLU A 133 5.22 12.07 -16.79
N ARG A 134 4.71 11.14 -15.97
CA ARG A 134 3.58 10.29 -16.38
C ARG A 134 2.31 11.11 -16.61
N LEU A 135 1.98 12.01 -15.68
CA LEU A 135 0.81 12.87 -15.83
C LEU A 135 0.92 13.74 -17.08
N ALA A 136 2.08 14.39 -17.32
CA ALA A 136 2.34 15.17 -18.54
C ALA A 136 2.11 14.32 -19.81
N THR A 137 2.56 13.07 -19.79
CA THR A 137 2.42 12.16 -20.93
C THR A 137 0.97 11.73 -21.15
N THR A 138 0.22 11.44 -20.08
CA THR A 138 -1.19 11.06 -20.15
C THR A 138 -2.04 12.21 -20.70
N LEU A 139 -1.77 13.42 -20.23
CA LEU A 139 -2.43 14.63 -20.70
C LEU A 139 -1.96 15.06 -22.12
N GLY A 140 -0.78 14.63 -22.54
CA GLY A 140 -0.17 15.05 -23.81
C GLY A 140 0.25 16.53 -23.84
N ILE A 141 0.43 17.15 -22.68
CA ILE A 141 0.80 18.56 -22.52
C ILE A 141 2.06 18.74 -21.68
N THR A 142 2.74 19.87 -21.84
CA THR A 142 3.79 20.30 -20.92
C THR A 142 3.15 20.72 -19.59
N VAL A 143 3.68 20.22 -18.48
CA VAL A 143 3.19 20.55 -17.14
C VAL A 143 4.27 21.28 -16.33
N HIS A 144 3.83 22.10 -15.40
CA HIS A 144 4.70 22.75 -14.42
C HIS A 144 4.68 21.91 -13.13
N ALA A 145 5.83 21.36 -12.72
CA ALA A 145 5.92 20.51 -11.54
C ALA A 145 6.88 21.12 -10.51
N VAL A 146 6.44 21.24 -9.27
CA VAL A 146 7.29 21.56 -8.13
C VAL A 146 7.83 20.25 -7.58
N LEU A 147 9.11 20.02 -7.81
CA LEU A 147 9.82 18.85 -7.31
C LEU A 147 10.44 19.25 -5.97
N GLY A 148 10.05 18.59 -4.87
CA GLY A 148 10.74 18.76 -3.61
C GLY A 148 12.23 18.48 -3.83
N GLU A 149 13.10 19.42 -3.49
CA GLU A 149 14.53 19.18 -3.49
C GLU A 149 14.78 18.05 -2.48
N ARG A 150 15.13 16.89 -2.99
CA ARG A 150 15.85 15.91 -2.17
C ARG A 150 17.08 16.67 -1.70
N ALA A 151 17.24 16.84 -0.40
CA ALA A 151 18.53 17.29 0.13
C ALA A 151 19.56 16.35 -0.53
N GLU A 152 20.22 16.86 -1.57
CA GLU A 152 21.37 16.17 -2.13
C GLU A 152 22.29 15.99 -0.92
N ASP A 153 22.44 14.76 -0.46
CA ASP A 153 23.51 14.40 0.44
C ASP A 153 24.78 14.92 -0.23
N THR A 154 25.18 16.13 0.17
CA THR A 154 26.50 16.63 -0.07
C THR A 154 27.44 15.79 0.79
N ASP A 155 27.53 14.50 0.41
CA ASP A 155 28.60 13.60 0.85
C ASP A 155 29.89 13.94 0.06
N ASP A 156 30.22 15.25 0.11
CA ASP A 156 31.52 15.77 -0.30
C ASP A 156 32.44 15.80 0.93
N SER A 157 32.47 14.70 1.68
CA SER A 157 33.54 14.42 2.63
C SER A 157 34.54 13.46 1.99
N ASP A 158 35.26 13.98 0.98
CA ASP A 158 36.60 13.55 0.63
C ASP A 158 37.53 13.90 1.82
N ASP A 159 37.55 13.05 2.81
CA ASP A 159 38.60 13.08 3.83
C ASP A 159 39.20 11.67 3.95
N PRO A 160 40.36 11.44 3.33
CA PRO A 160 41.08 10.18 3.50
C PRO A 160 41.94 10.25 4.74
N GLU A 161 41.96 9.16 5.46
CA GLU A 161 42.92 8.80 6.52
C GLU A 161 42.67 9.33 7.92
N VAL A 162 42.44 8.44 8.84
CA VAL A 162 43.47 8.02 9.83
C VAL A 162 43.00 6.75 10.56
N GLY A 163 43.89 5.82 10.57
CA GLY A 163 43.86 4.49 11.09
C GLY A 163 43.64 4.32 12.57
N ALA A 164 43.55 3.06 12.88
CA ALA A 164 44.00 2.34 14.10
C ALA A 164 42.93 1.93 15.11
N THR A 165 42.77 0.61 15.10
CA THR A 165 42.88 -0.31 16.27
C THR A 165 41.74 -0.39 17.27
N SER A 166 41.23 -1.61 17.29
CA SER A 166 41.06 -2.52 18.46
C SER A 166 39.89 -2.24 19.43
N ASN A 167 39.02 -3.12 19.56
CA ASN A 167 38.91 -4.18 20.58
C ASN A 167 37.47 -4.66 20.77
N ALA A 168 37.35 -5.93 20.61
CA ALA A 168 36.57 -6.90 21.36
C ALA A 168 35.66 -6.36 22.47
N SER A 169 34.38 -6.70 22.45
CA SER A 169 33.78 -7.53 23.50
C SER A 169 32.27 -7.54 23.48
N SER A 170 31.77 -8.72 23.63
CA SER A 170 30.58 -9.05 24.44
C SER A 170 29.22 -8.93 23.79
N GLY A 171 28.71 -10.13 23.48
CA GLY A 171 27.35 -10.45 23.15
C GLY A 171 26.30 -9.87 24.09
N ALA A 172 25.33 -9.28 23.47
CA ALA A 172 23.98 -9.22 23.93
C ALA A 172 23.11 -9.47 22.69
N THR A 173 22.36 -10.55 22.74
CA THR A 173 21.35 -10.88 21.72
C THR A 173 20.21 -9.89 21.91
N GLU A 174 20.22 -8.80 21.14
CA GLU A 174 19.05 -7.94 21.01
C GLU A 174 18.01 -8.64 20.13
N PRO A 175 16.72 -8.49 20.45
CA PRO A 175 15.66 -8.99 19.60
C PRO A 175 15.73 -8.24 18.26
N VAL A 176 15.75 -9.00 17.17
CA VAL A 176 15.61 -8.49 15.81
C VAL A 176 14.23 -7.82 15.76
N SER A 177 14.20 -6.49 15.95
CA SER A 177 13.10 -5.69 15.47
C SER A 177 13.20 -5.73 13.95
N THR A 178 12.20 -6.30 13.33
CA THR A 178 11.93 -6.09 11.90
C THR A 178 11.44 -4.66 11.76
N ASP A 179 12.34 -3.69 11.90
CA ASP A 179 12.15 -2.38 11.30
C ASP A 179 12.23 -2.64 9.79
N GLU A 180 11.08 -2.84 9.17
CA GLU A 180 10.92 -2.50 7.76
C GLU A 180 11.30 -1.02 7.71
N ASP A 181 12.48 -0.71 7.19
CA ASP A 181 12.88 0.66 6.88
C ASP A 181 11.70 1.29 6.14
N PRO A 182 11.15 2.42 6.62
CA PRO A 182 10.10 3.10 5.89
C PRO A 182 10.68 3.37 4.51
N VAL A 183 10.10 2.74 3.49
CA VAL A 183 10.38 3.03 2.08
C VAL A 183 10.43 4.55 2.00
N ASP A 184 11.59 5.10 1.70
CA ASP A 184 11.88 6.54 1.59
C ASP A 184 10.67 7.20 0.93
N ALA A 185 9.80 7.80 1.74
CA ALA A 185 8.56 8.40 1.25
C ALA A 185 9.02 9.59 0.40
N ALA A 186 9.09 9.35 -0.91
CA ALA A 186 9.46 10.39 -1.85
C ALA A 186 8.50 11.55 -1.62
N MET A 187 9.05 12.75 -1.40
CA MET A 187 8.22 13.95 -1.20
C MET A 187 7.18 14.05 -2.31
N PRO A 188 5.93 14.41 -1.98
CA PRO A 188 4.90 14.58 -2.99
C PRO A 188 5.32 15.66 -3.98
N VAL A 189 5.04 15.43 -5.26
CA VAL A 189 5.21 16.42 -6.30
C VAL A 189 3.91 17.17 -6.50
N ALA A 190 3.97 18.49 -6.60
CA ALA A 190 2.83 19.32 -6.99
C ALA A 190 2.91 19.64 -8.49
N VAL A 191 1.92 19.20 -9.26
CA VAL A 191 1.79 19.51 -10.68
C VAL A 191 0.74 20.61 -10.86
N LEU A 192 1.12 21.70 -11.48
CA LEU A 192 0.31 22.89 -11.71
C LEU A 192 -0.25 22.87 -13.13
N LEU A 193 -1.55 22.95 -13.26
CA LEU A 193 -2.25 22.95 -14.54
C LEU A 193 -3.14 24.19 -14.66
N VAL A 194 -3.20 24.77 -15.85
CA VAL A 194 -4.06 25.91 -16.19
C VAL A 194 -5.00 25.43 -17.30
N ASP A 195 -6.28 25.73 -17.20
CA ASP A 195 -7.33 25.33 -18.15
C ASP A 195 -7.28 23.83 -18.51
N ALA A 196 -6.96 23.01 -17.52
CA ALA A 196 -6.85 21.57 -17.70
C ALA A 196 -8.23 20.90 -17.63
N PRO A 197 -8.42 19.75 -18.31
CA PRO A 197 -9.63 18.95 -18.16
C PRO A 197 -9.81 18.57 -16.68
N GLY A 198 -11.07 18.47 -16.26
CA GLY A 198 -11.43 18.08 -14.90
C GLY A 198 -10.91 16.68 -14.53
N VAL A 199 -10.87 16.40 -13.23
CA VAL A 199 -10.36 15.11 -12.68
C VAL A 199 -11.09 13.90 -13.27
N GLU A 200 -12.35 14.06 -13.66
CA GLU A 200 -13.17 13.00 -14.27
C GLU A 200 -12.64 12.57 -15.64
N GLU A 201 -11.98 13.48 -16.35
CA GLU A 201 -11.29 13.19 -17.61
C GLU A 201 -9.86 12.67 -17.39
N LEU A 202 -9.28 12.90 -16.20
CA LEU A 202 -8.00 12.37 -15.81
C LEU A 202 -8.20 10.97 -15.22
N ASP A 203 -7.86 9.92 -15.94
CA ASP A 203 -7.83 8.55 -15.39
C ASP A 203 -6.67 8.39 -14.37
N LEU A 204 -6.72 9.20 -13.30
CA LEU A 204 -5.71 9.19 -12.25
C LEU A 204 -5.69 7.87 -11.49
N THR A 205 -6.80 7.11 -11.50
CA THR A 205 -6.88 5.82 -10.82
C THR A 205 -5.96 4.79 -11.44
N ALA A 206 -5.71 4.88 -12.76
CA ALA A 206 -4.79 4.01 -13.48
C ALA A 206 -3.32 4.45 -13.33
N GLU A 207 -3.08 5.75 -13.12
CA GLU A 207 -1.74 6.33 -13.15
C GLU A 207 -1.10 6.51 -11.78
N ALA A 208 -1.90 6.73 -10.73
CA ALA A 208 -1.40 6.91 -9.37
C ALA A 208 -2.21 6.09 -8.37
N PRO A 209 -1.56 5.37 -7.44
CA PRO A 209 -2.24 4.61 -6.39
C PRO A 209 -2.98 5.52 -5.40
N ALA A 210 -2.55 6.77 -5.28
CA ALA A 210 -3.19 7.83 -4.52
C ALA A 210 -2.83 9.18 -5.12
N ALA A 211 -3.76 10.13 -5.10
CA ALA A 211 -3.53 11.51 -5.53
C ALA A 211 -4.50 12.45 -4.81
N VAL A 212 -4.11 13.71 -4.67
CA VAL A 212 -5.01 14.80 -4.25
C VAL A 212 -5.04 15.85 -5.34
N VAL A 213 -6.23 16.24 -5.76
CA VAL A 213 -6.44 17.26 -6.78
C VAL A 213 -7.19 18.41 -6.14
N LEU A 214 -6.63 19.59 -6.26
CA LEU A 214 -7.20 20.85 -5.80
C LEU A 214 -7.57 21.66 -7.05
N GLU A 215 -8.83 22.04 -7.16
CA GLU A 215 -9.36 22.73 -8.34
C GLU A 215 -9.97 24.07 -7.95
N ARG A 216 -9.53 25.13 -8.64
CA ARG A 216 -10.22 26.42 -8.63
C ARG A 216 -11.10 26.48 -9.87
N ARG A 217 -12.38 26.43 -9.68
CA ARG A 217 -13.41 26.58 -10.72
C ARG A 217 -14.04 27.97 -10.60
N THR A 218 -14.67 28.43 -11.66
CA THR A 218 -15.28 29.77 -11.71
C THR A 218 -16.27 30.01 -10.57
N VAL A 219 -17.07 28.99 -10.23
CA VAL A 219 -18.12 29.11 -9.22
C VAL A 219 -17.71 28.45 -7.90
N TYR A 220 -17.28 27.20 -7.95
CA TYR A 220 -17.05 26.41 -6.76
C TYR A 220 -15.65 25.77 -6.74
N PRO A 221 -14.82 26.07 -5.73
CA PRO A 221 -13.58 25.33 -5.53
C PRO A 221 -13.87 23.89 -5.13
N ALA A 222 -13.04 22.97 -5.57
CA ALA A 222 -13.19 21.55 -5.30
C ALA A 222 -11.88 20.88 -4.86
N VAL A 223 -12.01 19.80 -4.12
CA VAL A 223 -10.90 18.88 -3.83
C VAL A 223 -11.34 17.45 -4.12
N THR A 224 -10.47 16.70 -4.78
CA THR A 224 -10.67 15.30 -5.07
C THR A 224 -9.51 14.48 -4.52
N ALA A 225 -9.81 13.46 -3.74
CA ALA A 225 -8.83 12.45 -3.34
C ALA A 225 -9.08 11.15 -4.12
N VAL A 226 -8.01 10.59 -4.67
CA VAL A 226 -8.03 9.34 -5.44
C VAL A 226 -7.27 8.28 -4.63
N ARG A 227 -7.95 7.18 -4.29
CA ARG A 227 -7.35 6.01 -3.64
C ARG A 227 -8.15 4.76 -4.02
N GLY A 228 -7.97 4.26 -5.24
CA GLY A 228 -8.80 3.16 -5.75
C GLY A 228 -10.28 3.52 -5.95
N ALA A 229 -10.73 4.62 -5.35
CA ALA A 229 -12.02 5.28 -5.55
C ALA A 229 -11.79 6.78 -5.59
N VAL A 230 -12.67 7.50 -6.24
CA VAL A 230 -12.63 8.97 -6.36
C VAL A 230 -13.59 9.56 -5.33
N HIS A 231 -13.05 10.45 -4.46
CA HIS A 231 -13.83 11.18 -3.47
C HIS A 231 -13.68 12.67 -3.74
N THR A 232 -14.75 13.32 -4.13
CA THR A 232 -14.77 14.77 -4.41
C THR A 232 -15.60 15.51 -3.36
N HIS A 233 -15.13 16.66 -2.96
CA HIS A 233 -15.85 17.65 -2.17
C HIS A 233 -15.81 18.99 -2.89
N VAL A 234 -16.95 19.65 -2.95
CA VAL A 234 -17.12 20.96 -3.57
C VAL A 234 -17.60 21.92 -2.51
N TRP A 235 -16.87 23.01 -2.26
CA TRP A 235 -17.30 24.02 -1.30
C TRP A 235 -18.39 24.91 -1.92
N GLY A 236 -19.29 25.38 -1.08
CA GLY A 236 -20.41 26.25 -1.49
C GLY A 236 -21.71 25.53 -1.76
N LEU A 237 -21.69 24.20 -1.89
CA LEU A 237 -22.93 23.42 -2.01
C LEU A 237 -23.61 23.23 -0.66
N GLU A 238 -24.96 23.28 -0.64
CA GLU A 238 -25.74 22.88 0.51
C GLU A 238 -25.75 21.35 0.65
N ARG A 239 -25.31 20.86 1.82
CA ARG A 239 -25.15 19.43 2.09
C ARG A 239 -26.17 18.91 3.08
N ALA A 240 -26.81 17.80 2.75
CA ALA A 240 -27.74 17.08 3.61
C ALA A 240 -27.40 15.58 3.67
N VAL A 241 -27.45 15.00 4.88
CA VAL A 241 -27.31 13.55 5.09
C VAL A 241 -28.68 12.95 5.33
N VAL A 242 -29.01 11.87 4.67
CA VAL A 242 -30.26 11.10 4.84
C VAL A 242 -29.99 9.61 5.01
N PRO A 243 -30.76 8.90 5.85
CA PRO A 243 -31.69 9.42 6.85
C PRO A 243 -30.95 10.06 8.05
N ILE A 244 -31.59 11.00 8.70
CA ILE A 244 -31.07 11.68 9.92
C ILE A 244 -31.39 10.83 11.16
N ALA A 245 -31.25 9.53 11.10
CA ALA A 245 -31.65 8.61 12.16
C ALA A 245 -30.60 7.52 12.44
N GLY A 246 -30.57 7.07 13.67
CA GLY A 246 -29.72 5.95 14.09
C GLY A 246 -28.23 6.18 13.81
N VAL A 247 -27.58 5.17 13.25
CA VAL A 247 -26.13 5.20 12.89
C VAL A 247 -25.88 5.76 11.48
N ALA A 248 -26.92 6.11 10.73
CA ALA A 248 -26.76 6.52 9.33
C ALA A 248 -25.89 7.79 9.15
N PRO A 249 -26.02 8.86 9.97
CA PRO A 249 -25.18 10.05 9.83
C PRO A 249 -23.69 9.74 10.05
N ASP A 250 -23.37 8.98 11.08
CA ASP A 250 -21.97 8.61 11.36
C ASP A 250 -21.40 7.71 10.26
N PHE A 251 -22.19 6.76 9.77
CA PHE A 251 -21.80 5.90 8.66
C PHE A 251 -21.60 6.70 7.38
N ALA A 252 -22.53 7.62 7.05
CA ALA A 252 -22.41 8.46 5.86
C ALA A 252 -21.13 9.31 5.92
N GLU A 253 -20.81 9.89 7.08
CA GLU A 253 -19.61 10.70 7.24
C GLU A 253 -18.32 9.86 7.06
N GLN A 254 -18.29 8.64 7.61
CA GLN A 254 -17.16 7.74 7.53
C GLN A 254 -16.92 7.15 6.12
N VAL A 255 -17.98 6.90 5.36
CA VAL A 255 -17.89 6.19 4.08
C VAL A 255 -18.02 7.11 2.88
N LEU A 256 -18.85 8.13 3.00
CA LEU A 256 -19.21 9.02 1.88
C LEU A 256 -18.73 10.47 2.09
N GLY A 257 -18.47 10.86 3.35
CA GLY A 257 -18.27 12.24 3.72
C GLY A 257 -16.80 12.65 3.87
N HIS A 258 -16.61 13.72 4.66
CA HIS A 258 -15.30 14.33 4.86
C HIS A 258 -14.27 13.38 5.50
N GLU A 259 -14.72 12.43 6.33
CA GLU A 259 -13.80 11.45 6.93
C GLU A 259 -13.18 10.53 5.87
N ALA A 260 -14.00 10.04 4.94
CA ALA A 260 -13.51 9.22 3.83
C ALA A 260 -12.56 10.01 2.91
N LEU A 261 -12.89 11.27 2.63
CA LEU A 261 -12.04 12.15 1.84
C LEU A 261 -10.70 12.43 2.56
N ALA A 262 -10.75 12.74 3.85
CA ALA A 262 -9.53 12.96 4.65
C ALA A 262 -8.63 11.71 4.65
N ASP A 263 -9.19 10.51 4.78
CA ASP A 263 -8.43 9.26 4.69
C ASP A 263 -7.81 9.06 3.30
N GLY A 264 -8.47 9.53 2.24
CA GLY A 264 -7.93 9.57 0.88
C GLY A 264 -6.76 10.55 0.76
N VAL A 265 -6.89 11.74 1.32
CA VAL A 265 -5.81 12.76 1.38
C VAL A 265 -4.59 12.22 2.11
N LEU A 266 -4.78 11.63 3.30
CA LEU A 266 -3.68 11.06 4.09
C LEU A 266 -2.98 9.88 3.41
N ALA A 267 -3.68 9.17 2.55
CA ALA A 267 -3.06 8.10 1.76
C ALA A 267 -2.11 8.63 0.68
N ALA A 268 -2.39 9.81 0.13
CA ALA A 268 -1.53 10.47 -0.85
C ALA A 268 -0.44 11.32 -0.15
N LEU A 269 -0.77 11.88 1.00
CA LEU A 269 0.05 12.84 1.77
C LEU A 269 0.10 12.37 3.23
N PRO A 270 0.97 11.41 3.57
CA PRO A 270 1.01 10.81 4.91
C PRO A 270 1.44 11.79 6.02
N ASP A 271 2.11 12.89 5.68
CA ASP A 271 2.54 13.92 6.62
C ASP A 271 1.44 14.97 6.92
N ALA A 272 0.29 14.89 6.24
CA ALA A 272 -0.85 15.78 6.49
C ALA A 272 -1.48 15.51 7.87
N ASP A 273 -1.90 16.57 8.56
CA ASP A 273 -2.61 16.45 9.84
C ASP A 273 -4.10 16.19 9.59
N ARG A 274 -4.57 15.01 10.02
CA ARG A 274 -5.96 14.58 9.79
C ARG A 274 -6.99 15.55 10.38
N GLU A 275 -6.75 16.09 11.57
CA GLU A 275 -7.71 16.99 12.24
C GLU A 275 -7.77 18.33 11.51
N GLN A 276 -6.62 18.84 11.06
CA GLN A 276 -6.57 20.08 10.27
C GLN A 276 -7.22 19.89 8.90
N VAL A 277 -6.95 18.76 8.22
CA VAL A 277 -7.61 18.42 6.95
C VAL A 277 -9.13 18.37 7.13
N LEU A 278 -9.63 17.65 8.14
CA LEU A 278 -11.07 17.61 8.43
C LEU A 278 -11.65 18.97 8.76
N GLY A 279 -10.92 19.80 9.52
CA GLY A 279 -11.32 21.17 9.82
C GLY A 279 -11.42 22.02 8.57
N ALA A 280 -10.47 21.90 7.66
CA ALA A 280 -10.46 22.62 6.37
C ALA A 280 -11.59 22.17 5.43
N LEU A 281 -11.83 20.85 5.34
CA LEU A 281 -12.95 20.31 4.53
C LEU A 281 -14.33 20.78 5.03
N ARG A 282 -14.49 20.98 6.33
CA ARG A 282 -15.73 21.49 6.95
C ARG A 282 -15.81 23.01 6.96
N GLY A 283 -14.70 23.67 6.68
CA GLY A 283 -14.59 25.12 6.59
C GLY A 283 -14.83 25.64 5.18
N ASP A 284 -14.35 26.84 4.92
CA ASP A 284 -14.57 27.53 3.65
C ASP A 284 -13.29 27.58 2.80
N GLY A 285 -13.25 26.76 1.75
CA GLY A 285 -12.38 26.91 0.61
C GLY A 285 -11.01 26.18 0.67
N LEU A 286 -10.22 26.39 -0.39
CA LEU A 286 -8.98 25.64 -0.65
C LEU A 286 -7.81 26.07 0.25
N ALA A 287 -7.67 27.36 0.56
CA ALA A 287 -6.49 27.89 1.24
C ALA A 287 -6.23 27.26 2.64
N PRO A 288 -7.26 27.06 3.52
CA PRO A 288 -7.07 26.31 4.75
C PRO A 288 -6.65 24.85 4.50
N LEU A 289 -7.18 24.22 3.45
CA LEU A 289 -6.81 22.85 3.09
C LEU A 289 -5.35 22.76 2.65
N VAL A 290 -4.88 23.62 1.75
CA VAL A 290 -3.47 23.64 1.31
C VAL A 290 -2.52 23.74 2.51
N THR A 291 -2.88 24.56 3.51
CA THR A 291 -2.10 24.70 4.75
C THR A 291 -2.09 23.39 5.56
N ALA A 292 -3.19 22.62 5.54
CA ALA A 292 -3.32 21.38 6.30
C ALA A 292 -2.66 20.15 5.65
N LEU A 293 -2.20 20.26 4.39
CA LEU A 293 -1.66 19.14 3.62
C LEU A 293 -0.24 18.71 4.04
N GLY A 294 0.39 19.42 5.00
CA GLY A 294 1.75 19.08 5.45
C GLY A 294 2.83 19.35 4.42
N LEU A 295 2.56 20.23 3.46
CA LEU A 295 3.54 20.66 2.46
C LEU A 295 4.60 21.58 3.10
N PRO A 296 5.81 21.69 2.51
CA PRO A 296 6.82 22.67 2.93
C PRO A 296 6.24 24.08 3.03
N GLU A 297 6.57 24.82 4.10
CA GLU A 297 5.99 26.15 4.38
C GLU A 297 6.22 27.15 3.22
N ASP A 298 7.34 27.04 2.52
CA ASP A 298 7.71 27.86 1.36
C ASP A 298 6.87 27.59 0.11
N LEU A 299 6.12 26.49 0.08
CA LEU A 299 5.21 26.14 -1.02
C LEU A 299 3.76 26.50 -0.75
N VAL A 300 3.34 26.59 0.51
CA VAL A 300 1.92 26.81 0.87
C VAL A 300 1.39 28.12 0.28
N GLU A 301 2.09 29.24 0.50
CA GLU A 301 1.69 30.55 0.00
C GLU A 301 1.72 30.63 -1.54
N PRO A 302 2.79 30.19 -2.24
CA PRO A 302 2.79 30.15 -3.70
C PRO A 302 1.71 29.27 -4.33
N LEU A 303 1.37 28.12 -3.74
CA LEU A 303 0.30 27.26 -4.23
C LEU A 303 -1.08 27.89 -4.04
N ASN A 304 -1.32 28.55 -2.90
CA ASN A 304 -2.54 29.32 -2.70
C ASN A 304 -2.62 30.49 -3.72
N GLY A 305 -1.54 31.24 -3.89
CA GLY A 305 -1.49 32.31 -4.89
C GLY A 305 -1.70 31.80 -6.32
N PHE A 306 -1.20 30.60 -6.65
CA PHE A 306 -1.49 29.97 -7.94
C PHE A 306 -2.97 29.62 -8.08
N LEU A 307 -3.56 28.96 -7.08
CA LEU A 307 -4.98 28.58 -7.09
C LEU A 307 -5.90 29.82 -7.17
N ASP A 308 -5.54 30.92 -6.49
CA ASP A 308 -6.31 32.16 -6.52
C ASP A 308 -6.06 33.01 -7.77
N GLY A 309 -5.13 32.61 -8.66
CA GLY A 309 -4.82 33.32 -9.89
C GLY A 309 -3.88 34.51 -9.70
N GLU A 310 -3.29 34.66 -8.52
CA GLU A 310 -2.35 35.74 -8.19
C GLU A 310 -0.92 35.43 -8.65
N THR A 311 -0.58 34.15 -8.77
CA THR A 311 0.74 33.65 -9.17
C THR A 311 0.61 32.79 -10.43
N GLU A 312 1.46 33.02 -11.43
CA GLU A 312 1.53 32.14 -12.60
C GLU A 312 2.29 30.84 -12.25
N ALA A 313 1.97 29.74 -12.97
CA ALA A 313 2.60 28.44 -12.72
C ALA A 313 4.15 28.50 -12.82
N ALA A 314 4.67 29.28 -13.76
CA ALA A 314 6.11 29.46 -13.97
C ALA A 314 6.82 30.26 -12.85
N ASP A 315 6.06 31.05 -12.08
CA ASP A 315 6.60 31.90 -11.00
C ASP A 315 6.59 31.20 -9.63
N VAL A 316 6.02 29.98 -9.54
CA VAL A 316 6.05 29.20 -8.30
C VAL A 316 7.49 28.71 -8.03
N PRO A 317 8.03 28.93 -6.82
CA PRO A 317 9.39 28.52 -6.48
C PRO A 317 9.65 27.03 -6.69
N GLY A 318 10.79 26.67 -7.27
CA GLY A 318 11.17 25.28 -7.50
C GLY A 318 10.44 24.58 -8.65
N VAL A 319 9.63 25.33 -9.42
CA VAL A 319 8.90 24.75 -10.55
C VAL A 319 9.86 24.38 -11.68
N GLN A 320 9.58 23.23 -12.32
CA GLN A 320 10.25 22.75 -13.52
C GLN A 320 9.21 22.46 -14.59
N GLU A 321 9.50 22.85 -15.82
CA GLU A 321 8.71 22.42 -16.97
C GLU A 321 9.05 20.96 -17.33
N LEU A 322 8.02 20.12 -17.42
CA LEU A 322 8.15 18.74 -17.84
C LEU A 322 7.35 18.53 -19.14
N GLU A 323 8.08 18.19 -20.20
CA GLU A 323 7.47 17.86 -21.48
C GLU A 323 6.89 16.42 -21.46
N PRO A 324 5.82 16.15 -22.20
CA PRO A 324 5.28 14.81 -22.35
C PRO A 324 6.32 13.89 -22.98
N VAL A 325 6.62 12.80 -22.30
CA VAL A 325 7.55 11.78 -22.79
C VAL A 325 6.78 10.80 -23.67
N GLY A 326 7.31 10.45 -24.85
CA GLY A 326 6.62 9.48 -25.73
C GLY A 326 6.35 8.16 -25.00
N LEU A 327 5.15 7.61 -25.17
CA LEU A 327 4.71 6.35 -24.52
C LEU A 327 5.74 5.21 -24.64
N SER A 328 6.44 5.13 -25.77
CA SER A 328 7.51 4.12 -25.98
C SER A 328 8.69 4.30 -25.03
N GLU A 329 9.06 5.53 -24.72
CA GLU A 329 10.16 5.83 -23.80
C GLU A 329 9.72 5.60 -22.36
N LEU A 330 8.50 5.95 -22.00
CA LEU A 330 7.92 5.72 -20.69
C LEU A 330 7.83 4.22 -20.38
N VAL A 331 7.35 3.43 -21.32
CA VAL A 331 7.34 1.95 -21.22
C VAL A 331 8.76 1.41 -21.07
N ARG A 332 9.72 1.97 -21.82
CA ARG A 332 11.13 1.54 -21.74
C ARG A 332 11.76 1.87 -20.39
N ARG A 333 11.50 3.07 -19.83
CA ARG A 333 11.96 3.46 -18.49
C ARG A 333 11.35 2.54 -17.43
N ARG A 334 10.04 2.34 -17.45
CA ARG A 334 9.33 1.46 -16.52
C ARG A 334 9.84 0.02 -16.57
N ALA A 335 10.12 -0.49 -17.77
CA ALA A 335 10.71 -1.81 -17.95
C ALA A 335 12.15 -1.90 -17.36
N ARG A 336 12.94 -0.83 -17.46
CA ARG A 336 14.27 -0.76 -16.84
C ARG A 336 14.19 -0.75 -15.32
N THR A 337 13.36 0.14 -14.75
CA THR A 337 13.15 0.22 -13.29
C THR A 337 12.67 -1.13 -12.76
N ALA A 338 11.63 -1.72 -13.35
CA ALA A 338 11.14 -3.03 -12.95
C ALA A 338 12.21 -4.15 -13.09
N ALA A 339 13.09 -4.08 -14.08
CA ALA A 339 14.18 -5.01 -14.23
C ALA A 339 15.28 -4.82 -13.16
N ASP A 340 15.55 -3.60 -12.76
CA ASP A 340 16.51 -3.28 -11.71
C ASP A 340 15.97 -3.65 -10.32
N ASP A 341 14.71 -3.38 -10.02
CA ASP A 341 14.02 -3.82 -8.80
C ASP A 341 13.98 -5.36 -8.71
N ALA A 342 13.68 -6.03 -9.82
CA ALA A 342 13.72 -7.49 -9.88
C ALA A 342 15.13 -8.05 -9.65
N ARG A 343 16.18 -7.35 -10.11
CA ARG A 343 17.56 -7.71 -9.84
C ARG A 343 17.93 -7.55 -8.38
N LEU A 344 17.56 -6.42 -7.76
CA LEU A 344 17.78 -6.17 -6.34
C LEU A 344 17.05 -7.21 -5.48
N ALA A 345 15.78 -7.45 -5.73
CA ALA A 345 15.01 -8.48 -5.03
C ALA A 345 15.62 -9.88 -5.19
N ALA A 346 16.12 -10.21 -6.39
CA ALA A 346 16.81 -11.48 -6.64
C ALA A 346 18.18 -11.58 -5.92
N GLN A 347 18.87 -10.46 -5.74
CA GLN A 347 20.12 -10.41 -4.95
C GLN A 347 19.82 -10.61 -3.47
N GLN A 348 18.88 -9.88 -2.91
CA GLN A 348 18.45 -10.04 -1.52
C GLN A 348 17.98 -11.48 -1.23
N ALA A 349 17.12 -12.03 -2.08
CA ALA A 349 16.68 -13.42 -1.93
C ALA A 349 17.82 -14.45 -1.98
N ARG A 350 18.90 -14.17 -2.74
CA ARG A 350 20.11 -15.04 -2.76
C ARG A 350 20.93 -14.90 -1.47
N GLU A 351 21.05 -13.69 -0.94
CA GLU A 351 21.75 -13.43 0.33
C GLU A 351 21.03 -14.10 1.49
N ASP A 352 19.72 -13.90 1.62
CA ASP A 352 18.87 -14.54 2.61
C ASP A 352 18.96 -16.08 2.55
N THR A 353 18.95 -16.62 1.33
CA THR A 353 19.07 -18.08 1.14
C THR A 353 20.43 -18.57 1.57
N ARG A 354 21.47 -17.79 1.33
CA ARG A 354 22.85 -18.12 1.73
C ARG A 354 23.01 -18.07 3.23
N GLU A 355 22.48 -17.06 3.89
CA GLU A 355 22.51 -16.92 5.35
C GLU A 355 21.73 -18.05 6.03
N ARG A 356 20.51 -18.34 5.58
CA ARG A 356 19.72 -19.47 6.09
C ARG A 356 20.45 -20.81 5.90
N ALA A 357 21.13 -21.00 4.78
CA ALA A 357 21.93 -22.20 4.53
C ALA A 357 23.14 -22.28 5.47
N GLN A 358 23.81 -21.16 5.75
CA GLN A 358 24.91 -21.10 6.71
C GLN A 358 24.45 -21.40 8.15
N GLN A 359 23.37 -20.77 8.60
CA GLN A 359 22.77 -21.03 9.91
C GLN A 359 22.34 -22.50 10.05
N ALA A 360 21.68 -23.06 9.05
CA ALA A 360 21.30 -24.49 9.05
C ALA A 360 22.52 -25.42 9.11
N ALA A 361 23.62 -25.08 8.44
CA ALA A 361 24.85 -25.85 8.48
C ALA A 361 25.55 -25.77 9.85
N GLU A 362 25.56 -24.61 10.48
CA GLU A 362 26.08 -24.43 11.84
C GLU A 362 25.27 -25.21 12.87
N ASP A 363 23.95 -25.12 12.80
CA ASP A 363 23.06 -25.86 13.70
C ASP A 363 23.19 -27.36 13.52
N ALA A 364 23.38 -27.83 12.29
CA ALA A 364 23.65 -29.23 12.02
C ALA A 364 25.00 -29.67 12.63
N ARG A 365 26.04 -28.82 12.54
CA ARG A 365 27.35 -29.07 13.17
C ARG A 365 27.24 -29.13 14.68
N ARG A 366 26.55 -28.15 15.31
CA ARG A 366 26.31 -28.14 16.77
C ARG A 366 25.56 -29.37 17.26
N ARG A 367 24.54 -29.82 16.51
CA ARG A 367 23.78 -31.05 16.84
C ARG A 367 24.66 -32.29 16.69
N ALA A 368 25.47 -32.38 15.64
CA ALA A 368 26.39 -33.49 15.45
C ALA A 368 27.46 -33.56 16.55
N GLN A 369 28.00 -32.40 16.98
CA GLN A 369 28.96 -32.34 18.08
C GLN A 369 28.34 -32.81 19.43
N ARG A 370 27.13 -32.32 19.74
CA ARG A 370 26.42 -32.76 20.97
C ARG A 370 26.17 -34.28 20.96
N ALA A 371 25.69 -34.81 19.83
CA ALA A 371 25.46 -36.26 19.69
C ALA A 371 26.75 -37.07 19.85
N ALA A 372 27.88 -36.55 19.33
CA ALA A 372 29.20 -37.22 19.51
C ALA A 372 29.67 -37.16 20.94
N ASP A 373 29.46 -36.04 21.63
CA ASP A 373 29.85 -35.91 23.08
C ASP A 373 28.95 -36.77 23.96
N ASP A 374 27.65 -36.84 23.70
CA ASP A 374 26.72 -37.73 24.42
C ASP A 374 27.11 -39.21 24.21
N ALA A 375 27.46 -39.59 22.99
CA ALA A 375 27.92 -40.93 22.70
C ALA A 375 29.22 -41.28 23.41
N ARG A 376 30.21 -40.34 23.46
CA ARG A 376 31.46 -40.53 24.22
C ARG A 376 31.22 -40.67 25.70
N THR A 377 30.33 -39.85 26.26
CA THR A 377 29.97 -39.90 27.67
C THR A 377 29.28 -41.22 28.01
N GLY A 378 28.39 -41.68 27.16
CA GLY A 378 27.69 -42.97 27.29
C GLY A 378 28.67 -44.18 27.24
N VAL A 379 29.65 -44.11 26.34
CA VAL A 379 30.70 -45.18 26.24
C VAL A 379 31.62 -45.16 27.44
N ALA A 380 32.01 -43.94 27.92
CA ALA A 380 32.84 -43.82 29.14
C ALA A 380 32.12 -44.39 30.36
N ALA A 381 30.83 -44.02 30.54
CA ALA A 381 30.01 -44.57 31.63
C ALA A 381 29.83 -46.09 31.55
N PHE A 382 29.71 -46.65 30.37
CA PHE A 382 29.64 -48.09 30.13
C PHE A 382 31.00 -48.76 30.44
N ALA A 383 32.11 -48.15 30.03
CA ALA A 383 33.44 -48.64 30.31
C ALA A 383 33.80 -48.65 31.80
N ASP A 384 33.32 -47.65 32.53
CA ASP A 384 33.51 -47.56 34.01
C ASP A 384 32.62 -48.55 34.80
N ALA A 385 31.45 -48.85 34.25
CA ALA A 385 30.52 -49.81 34.86
C ALA A 385 30.80 -51.29 34.54
N ALA A 386 31.65 -51.54 33.51
CA ALA A 386 31.98 -52.89 33.07
C ALA A 386 33.08 -53.52 33.90
N GLU A 387 32.95 -54.81 34.22
CA GLU A 387 34.06 -55.62 34.82
C GLU A 387 35.26 -55.71 33.85
N GLU A 388 36.46 -55.99 34.42
CA GLU A 388 37.75 -55.94 33.73
C GLU A 388 37.80 -56.62 32.31
N PRO A 389 37.15 -57.74 32.03
CA PRO A 389 37.11 -58.32 30.69
C PRO A 389 36.34 -57.46 29.66
N ALA A 390 35.33 -56.64 30.10
CA ALA A 390 34.57 -55.82 29.20
C ALA A 390 35.36 -54.55 28.77
N ARG A 391 36.28 -54.07 29.56
CA ARG A 391 37.12 -52.92 29.20
C ARG A 391 37.99 -53.14 27.99
N THR A 392 38.43 -54.40 27.75
CA THR A 392 39.23 -54.76 26.59
C THR A 392 38.46 -54.68 25.27
N TRP A 393 37.11 -54.78 25.33
CA TRP A 393 36.25 -54.78 24.18
C TRP A 393 35.63 -53.38 23.90
N ALA A 394 35.71 -52.43 24.85
CA ALA A 394 35.13 -51.12 24.71
C ALA A 394 35.55 -50.31 23.43
N PRO A 395 36.84 -50.26 23.05
CA PRO A 395 37.28 -49.58 21.85
C PRO A 395 36.75 -50.26 20.58
N TYR A 396 36.55 -51.57 20.55
CA TYR A 396 35.96 -52.27 19.43
C TYR A 396 34.45 -52.06 19.35
N ALA A 397 33.76 -51.98 20.47
CA ALA A 397 32.34 -51.64 20.53
C ALA A 397 32.11 -50.20 20.03
N LEU A 398 32.93 -49.24 20.41
CA LEU A 398 32.85 -47.84 19.95
C LEU A 398 33.06 -47.78 18.43
N ALA A 399 34.13 -48.44 17.90
CA ALA A 399 34.42 -48.50 16.49
C ALA A 399 33.26 -49.13 15.67
N ALA A 400 32.61 -50.17 16.22
CA ALA A 400 31.43 -50.77 15.62
C ALA A 400 30.26 -49.81 15.52
N VAL A 401 29.99 -49.05 16.59
CA VAL A 401 28.90 -48.04 16.60
C VAL A 401 29.19 -46.92 15.61
N GLU A 402 30.41 -46.38 15.60
CA GLU A 402 30.82 -45.36 14.62
C GLU A 402 30.69 -45.83 13.18
N THR A 403 31.05 -47.07 12.93
CA THR A 403 30.93 -47.67 11.60
C THR A 403 29.49 -47.82 11.16
N VAL A 404 28.60 -48.30 12.03
CA VAL A 404 27.16 -48.46 11.74
C VAL A 404 26.47 -47.12 11.52
N VAL A 405 26.75 -46.13 12.37
CA VAL A 405 26.20 -44.80 12.23
C VAL A 405 26.72 -44.12 10.95
N GLY A 406 28.01 -44.24 10.65
CA GLY A 406 28.58 -43.75 9.41
C GLY A 406 27.93 -44.38 8.17
N ALA A 407 27.73 -45.72 8.18
CA ALA A 407 27.08 -46.43 7.08
C ALA A 407 25.62 -46.00 6.90
N ALA A 408 24.88 -45.81 7.99
CA ALA A 408 23.51 -45.34 7.97
C ALA A 408 23.39 -43.92 7.39
N LEU A 409 24.28 -42.99 7.80
CA LEU A 409 24.35 -41.64 7.28
C LEU A 409 24.74 -41.62 5.80
N TRP A 410 25.72 -42.42 5.39
CA TRP A 410 26.13 -42.57 3.99
C TRP A 410 24.97 -43.10 3.12
N ARG A 411 24.26 -44.12 3.57
CA ARG A 411 23.11 -44.70 2.87
C ARG A 411 21.98 -43.70 2.72
N ARG A 412 21.72 -42.89 3.77
CA ARG A 412 20.71 -41.81 3.73
C ARG A 412 21.10 -40.70 2.79
N ALA A 413 22.35 -40.24 2.83
CA ALA A 413 22.90 -39.20 1.97
C ALA A 413 23.00 -39.61 0.49
N SER A 414 23.00 -40.92 0.19
CA SER A 414 23.08 -41.46 -1.17
C SER A 414 21.72 -41.74 -1.80
N ARG A 415 20.59 -41.42 -1.11
CA ARG A 415 19.24 -41.55 -1.69
C ARG A 415 18.99 -40.46 -2.71
N PRO A 416 18.38 -40.75 -3.88
CA PRO A 416 18.10 -39.75 -4.91
C PRO A 416 17.18 -38.61 -4.48
N GLU A 417 16.37 -38.83 -3.46
CA GLU A 417 15.47 -37.84 -2.88
C GLU A 417 16.14 -36.84 -1.93
N THR A 418 17.40 -37.07 -1.59
CA THR A 418 18.15 -36.22 -0.66
C THR A 418 18.72 -35.02 -1.41
N GLY A 419 18.33 -33.80 -1.05
CA GLY A 419 18.84 -32.58 -1.68
C GLY A 419 20.37 -32.52 -1.65
N ARG A 420 21.01 -31.96 -2.72
CA ARG A 420 22.47 -31.96 -2.91
C ARG A 420 23.27 -31.49 -1.69
N ALA A 421 22.79 -30.48 -0.97
CA ALA A 421 23.46 -29.96 0.22
C ALA A 421 23.49 -31.02 1.36
N TRP A 422 22.39 -31.70 1.60
CA TRP A 422 22.30 -32.78 2.59
C TRP A 422 23.10 -34.01 2.22
N ALA A 423 23.20 -34.33 0.94
CA ALA A 423 24.05 -35.43 0.44
C ALA A 423 25.52 -35.18 0.72
N VAL A 424 26.04 -33.95 0.55
CA VAL A 424 27.41 -33.59 0.84
C VAL A 424 27.69 -33.63 2.34
N VAL A 425 26.83 -33.00 3.17
CA VAL A 425 26.99 -33.00 4.64
C VAL A 425 26.98 -34.45 5.18
N GLY A 426 26.02 -35.24 4.76
CA GLY A 426 25.90 -36.64 5.21
C GLY A 426 27.11 -37.50 4.85
N LYS A 427 27.69 -37.34 3.67
CA LYS A 427 28.88 -38.07 3.25
C LYS A 427 30.14 -37.61 3.98
N VAL A 428 30.32 -36.32 4.22
CA VAL A 428 31.45 -35.80 5.00
C VAL A 428 31.38 -36.30 6.44
N THR A 429 30.19 -36.24 7.08
CA THR A 429 30.02 -36.74 8.45
C THR A 429 30.29 -38.24 8.54
N ALA A 430 29.82 -39.03 7.59
CA ALA A 430 30.10 -40.47 7.53
C ALA A 430 31.60 -40.75 7.41
N GLY A 431 32.32 -39.97 6.60
CA GLY A 431 33.78 -40.09 6.43
C GLY A 431 34.54 -39.81 7.74
N VAL A 432 34.12 -38.79 8.50
CA VAL A 432 34.72 -38.46 9.81
C VAL A 432 34.51 -39.59 10.82
N LEU A 433 33.28 -40.17 10.86
CA LEU A 433 32.99 -41.28 11.76
C LEU A 433 33.81 -42.53 11.42
N TRP A 434 34.02 -42.85 10.14
CA TRP A 434 34.86 -43.98 9.74
C TRP A 434 36.35 -43.75 10.07
N ALA A 435 36.84 -42.52 9.92
CA ALA A 435 38.20 -42.18 10.34
C ALA A 435 38.38 -42.35 11.86
N GLY A 436 37.36 -41.94 12.67
CA GLY A 436 37.33 -42.19 14.13
C GLY A 436 37.34 -43.68 14.47
N ALA A 437 36.49 -44.47 13.80
CA ALA A 437 36.46 -45.92 14.00
C ALA A 437 37.81 -46.58 13.70
N LEU A 438 38.49 -46.21 12.61
CA LEU A 438 39.82 -46.72 12.26
C LEU A 438 40.86 -46.33 13.30
N ALA A 439 40.82 -45.09 13.81
CA ALA A 439 41.75 -44.62 14.86
C ALA A 439 41.55 -45.40 16.18
N ASN A 440 40.31 -45.68 16.56
CA ASN A 440 39.98 -46.44 17.77
C ASN A 440 40.46 -47.91 17.66
N VAL A 441 40.27 -48.56 16.54
CA VAL A 441 40.80 -49.89 16.28
C VAL A 441 42.32 -49.89 16.26
N GLY A 442 42.93 -48.90 15.57
CA GLY A 442 44.39 -48.74 15.52
C GLY A 442 45.00 -48.61 16.90
N ALA A 443 44.40 -47.75 17.75
CA ALA A 443 44.87 -47.55 19.13
C ALA A 443 44.75 -48.82 19.97
N ALA A 444 43.74 -49.64 19.77
CA ALA A 444 43.54 -50.93 20.50
C ALA A 444 44.43 -52.05 20.02
N VAL A 445 44.84 -52.07 18.75
CA VAL A 445 45.67 -53.11 18.14
C VAL A 445 47.17 -52.80 18.21
N TRP A 446 47.54 -51.50 18.20
CA TRP A 446 48.93 -51.08 18.17
C TRP A 446 49.83 -51.55 19.35
N PRO A 447 49.38 -51.51 20.62
CA PRO A 447 50.17 -52.06 21.71
C PRO A 447 50.43 -53.58 21.59
N ARG A 448 49.42 -54.33 21.09
CA ARG A 448 49.51 -55.79 20.88
C ARG A 448 50.50 -56.15 19.77
N LEU A 449 50.60 -55.32 18.75
CA LEU A 449 51.57 -55.54 17.63
C LEU A 449 53.01 -55.22 18.09
N ARG A 450 53.18 -54.43 19.13
CA ARG A 450 54.52 -54.10 19.67
C ARG A 450 55.01 -55.08 20.76
N GLY A 451 54.16 -56.06 21.17
CA GLY A 451 54.52 -57.01 22.21
C GLY A 451 54.70 -56.35 23.58
N GLU A 452 54.03 -55.24 23.83
CA GLU A 452 53.94 -54.53 25.11
C GLU A 452 52.67 -55.05 25.85
N ASP A 453 52.66 -56.34 26.29
CA ASP A 453 51.65 -56.91 27.16
C ASP A 453 52.04 -56.76 28.65
#